data_013c0f9da344c9e2a7b49118abcb7718
#
_entry.id   013c0f9da344c9e2a7b49118abcb7718
#
_cell.length_a   1.000
_cell.length_b   1.000
_cell.length_c   1.000
_cell.angle_alpha   90.00
_cell.angle_beta   90.00
_cell.angle_gamma   90.00
#
_symmetry.space_group_name_H-M   'P 1'
#
loop_
_entity.id
_entity.type
_entity.pdbx_description
1 polymer ?
#
loop_
_entity_poly.entity_id
_entity_poly.type
_entity_poly.pdbx_seq_one_letter_code
_entity_poly.pdbx_strand_id
1 'polypeptide(L)'
;MEEMRVYIIWGFLGSGKTTLINHLLSTYWVDKKVVVIENESGTTSVDSLLLRSKNYQVRDITSGCVCCALRHELPRVIKEIEESVHPDLVLVEPSGLASLEDLIRMPGLVINGFISLIDVGMYPLLRRLNPIFYQRQFALSPVIVLTKTERVEADEVEAVREAILGIQNQSKIVSDYRALCKNDWDELWAYSCHNRWDAGGVMYAKVSEISYEVQTISVTSPFDSCFFELLFNRINNLIPKVIIRAKGVIPDSGKWQKLDYVNGKATWEEFVLSEEGSDKSFLSVWYDKSQAYVADWLATFVNATEETCSIEDLDIDDTELYRYLGFDTSSPDAYLLGFIQRLKQEALSICVPRFGYRLLPGEAKDKRSVVLSGRTFTPDGIIVRYLRDSDFFATIVASVGAELDKWITEKRSGGDVMEAFVADALGSTIVEAIVSWGLSRLAAKMEKLEYKISNSYSPGYCGWDVAEQRLFFSLLPDKFCGISLTDSCLMLPIKSVSALVGIGKNVEKKPYGCAICRKKDCFKRKEVRHLA
;
A
#
# COMPACT_ATOMS: atom_id res chain seq x y z
N MET A 1 -26.29 -18.47 -38.47
CA MET A 1 -25.33 -18.00 -37.47
C MET A 1 -25.90 -18.39 -36.12
N GLU A 2 -25.14 -19.04 -35.24
CA GLU A 2 -25.56 -19.23 -33.85
C GLU A 2 -25.70 -17.85 -33.21
N GLU A 3 -26.75 -17.65 -32.45
CA GLU A 3 -26.99 -16.40 -31.71
C GLU A 3 -25.89 -16.25 -30.62
N MET A 4 -25.31 -15.05 -30.50
CA MET A 4 -24.30 -14.75 -29.49
C MET A 4 -24.83 -15.05 -28.10
N ARG A 5 -24.04 -15.72 -27.25
CA ARG A 5 -24.44 -16.11 -25.91
C ARG A 5 -23.76 -15.23 -24.85
N VAL A 6 -24.49 -14.86 -23.81
CA VAL A 6 -23.98 -14.09 -22.68
C VAL A 6 -24.02 -14.94 -21.42
N TYR A 7 -22.85 -15.14 -20.80
CA TYR A 7 -22.70 -15.87 -19.56
C TYR A 7 -22.14 -14.96 -18.45
N ILE A 8 -22.60 -15.16 -17.23
CA ILE A 8 -22.11 -14.44 -16.04
C ILE A 8 -21.36 -15.41 -15.13
N ILE A 9 -20.15 -15.01 -14.71
CA ILE A 9 -19.38 -15.69 -13.68
C ILE A 9 -19.30 -14.75 -12.49
N TRP A 10 -20.17 -15.00 -11.51
CA TRP A 10 -20.28 -14.20 -10.30
C TRP A 10 -19.52 -14.84 -9.13
N GLY A 11 -19.11 -14.07 -8.17
CA GLY A 11 -18.51 -14.52 -6.93
C GLY A 11 -17.84 -13.37 -6.22
N PHE A 12 -17.71 -13.48 -4.90
CA PHE A 12 -17.08 -12.45 -4.11
C PHE A 12 -15.62 -12.22 -4.54
N LEU A 13 -15.08 -11.11 -4.12
CA LEU A 13 -13.67 -10.76 -4.37
C LEU A 13 -12.76 -11.91 -3.93
N GLY A 14 -11.95 -12.44 -4.88
CA GLY A 14 -11.04 -13.52 -4.64
C GLY A 14 -11.61 -14.92 -4.61
N SER A 15 -12.87 -15.09 -4.96
CA SER A 15 -13.47 -16.42 -5.11
C SER A 15 -12.89 -17.25 -6.26
N GLY A 16 -11.95 -16.70 -7.06
CA GLY A 16 -11.32 -17.42 -8.16
C GLY A 16 -12.01 -17.27 -9.51
N LYS A 17 -12.84 -16.21 -9.71
CA LYS A 17 -13.54 -15.94 -10.98
C LYS A 17 -12.60 -15.95 -12.18
N THR A 18 -11.59 -15.11 -12.16
CA THR A 18 -10.59 -15.02 -13.25
C THR A 18 -9.85 -16.34 -13.47
N THR A 19 -9.58 -17.10 -12.40
CA THR A 19 -8.97 -18.44 -12.50
C THR A 19 -9.88 -19.42 -13.21
N LEU A 20 -11.19 -19.43 -12.88
CA LEU A 20 -12.18 -20.25 -13.58
C LEU A 20 -12.35 -19.81 -15.03
N ILE A 21 -12.42 -18.51 -15.31
CA ILE A 21 -12.50 -17.96 -16.68
C ILE A 21 -11.32 -18.46 -17.50
N ASN A 22 -10.09 -18.31 -16.99
CA ASN A 22 -8.88 -18.79 -17.67
C ASN A 22 -8.91 -20.30 -17.91
N HIS A 23 -9.42 -21.09 -16.97
CA HIS A 23 -9.59 -22.53 -17.13
C HIS A 23 -10.59 -22.84 -18.25
N LEU A 24 -11.76 -22.23 -18.26
CA LEU A 24 -12.78 -22.42 -19.31
C LEU A 24 -12.28 -22.02 -20.70
N LEU A 25 -11.60 -20.90 -20.81
CA LEU A 25 -11.01 -20.43 -22.07
C LEU A 25 -9.93 -21.37 -22.60
N SER A 26 -9.16 -22.03 -21.73
CA SER A 26 -8.08 -22.93 -22.12
C SER A 26 -8.49 -24.39 -22.30
N THR A 27 -9.66 -24.81 -21.81
CA THR A 27 -10.07 -26.23 -21.83
C THR A 27 -11.43 -26.47 -22.49
N TYR A 28 -12.40 -25.60 -22.24
CA TYR A 28 -13.79 -25.77 -22.68
C TYR A 28 -14.15 -24.95 -23.92
N TRP A 29 -13.74 -23.68 -23.98
CA TRP A 29 -14.03 -22.76 -25.09
C TRP A 29 -12.80 -22.47 -25.99
N VAL A 30 -11.92 -23.45 -26.15
CA VAL A 30 -10.64 -23.29 -26.90
C VAL A 30 -10.87 -22.82 -28.33
N ASP A 31 -11.93 -23.32 -29.01
CA ASP A 31 -12.24 -23.04 -30.42
C ASP A 31 -13.31 -21.94 -30.57
N LYS A 32 -13.68 -21.24 -29.49
CA LYS A 32 -14.70 -20.19 -29.51
C LYS A 32 -14.07 -18.81 -29.51
N LYS A 33 -14.68 -17.90 -30.26
CA LYS A 33 -14.34 -16.47 -30.20
C LYS A 33 -15.02 -15.84 -28.98
N VAL A 34 -14.27 -15.59 -27.94
CA VAL A 34 -14.76 -15.13 -26.65
C VAL A 34 -14.35 -13.69 -26.38
N VAL A 35 -15.28 -12.88 -25.91
CA VAL A 35 -15.00 -11.56 -25.33
C VAL A 35 -15.29 -11.63 -23.84
N VAL A 36 -14.35 -11.16 -23.02
CA VAL A 36 -14.50 -11.07 -21.57
C VAL A 36 -14.75 -9.61 -21.20
N ILE A 37 -15.85 -9.34 -20.50
CA ILE A 37 -16.14 -8.03 -19.91
C ILE A 37 -15.84 -8.11 -18.44
N GLU A 38 -14.84 -7.36 -18.01
CA GLU A 38 -14.49 -7.21 -16.59
C GLU A 38 -15.03 -5.89 -16.04
N ASN A 39 -15.61 -5.96 -14.85
CA ASN A 39 -16.00 -4.79 -14.10
C ASN A 39 -15.42 -4.89 -12.68
N GLU A 40 -14.17 -4.52 -12.54
CA GLU A 40 -13.54 -4.42 -11.23
C GLU A 40 -13.33 -2.94 -10.86
N SER A 41 -13.53 -2.62 -9.58
CA SER A 41 -13.32 -1.27 -9.06
C SER A 41 -11.84 -0.94 -9.04
N GLY A 42 -11.39 -0.01 -9.87
CA GLY A 42 -10.00 0.45 -9.94
C GLY A 42 -9.60 0.89 -11.35
N THR A 43 -8.58 1.72 -11.46
CA THR A 43 -8.09 2.27 -12.73
C THR A 43 -7.29 1.25 -13.57
N THR A 44 -6.87 0.14 -12.96
CA THR A 44 -6.20 -0.99 -13.63
C THR A 44 -6.44 -2.25 -12.80
N SER A 45 -7.07 -3.26 -13.40
CA SER A 45 -7.34 -4.55 -12.74
C SER A 45 -6.16 -5.51 -12.94
N VAL A 46 -5.74 -6.19 -11.86
CA VAL A 46 -4.74 -7.29 -11.95
C VAL A 46 -5.28 -8.42 -12.81
N ASP A 47 -6.59 -8.66 -12.72
CA ASP A 47 -7.26 -9.75 -13.42
C ASP A 47 -7.33 -9.46 -14.94
N SER A 48 -7.58 -8.21 -15.36
CA SER A 48 -7.49 -7.77 -16.76
C SER A 48 -6.11 -8.00 -17.38
N LEU A 49 -5.05 -7.71 -16.65
CA LEU A 49 -3.68 -7.95 -17.12
C LEU A 49 -3.40 -9.43 -17.35
N LEU A 50 -3.90 -10.30 -16.46
CA LEU A 50 -3.78 -11.75 -16.58
C LEU A 50 -4.49 -12.32 -17.80
N LEU A 51 -5.66 -11.79 -18.14
CA LEU A 51 -6.43 -12.23 -19.31
C LEU A 51 -5.82 -11.71 -20.61
N ARG A 52 -5.36 -10.45 -20.65
CA ARG A 52 -4.69 -9.87 -21.84
C ARG A 52 -3.41 -10.60 -22.22
N SER A 53 -2.68 -11.15 -21.25
CA SER A 53 -1.46 -11.93 -21.51
C SER A 53 -1.68 -13.21 -22.33
N LYS A 54 -2.94 -13.65 -22.54
CA LYS A 54 -3.32 -14.88 -23.25
C LYS A 54 -4.04 -14.65 -24.60
N ASN A 55 -3.94 -13.46 -25.19
CA ASN A 55 -4.52 -13.12 -26.51
C ASN A 55 -6.06 -13.17 -26.62
N TYR A 56 -6.80 -13.03 -25.51
CA TYR A 56 -8.25 -12.84 -25.57
C TYR A 56 -8.62 -11.36 -25.65
N GLN A 57 -9.78 -11.05 -26.25
CA GLN A 57 -10.26 -9.68 -26.23
C GLN A 57 -10.89 -9.38 -24.86
N VAL A 58 -10.28 -8.46 -24.10
CA VAL A 58 -10.78 -8.00 -22.81
C VAL A 58 -11.30 -6.57 -22.97
N ARG A 59 -12.48 -6.30 -22.45
CA ARG A 59 -13.09 -4.98 -22.37
C ARG A 59 -13.33 -4.60 -20.92
N ASP A 60 -12.71 -3.52 -20.49
CA ASP A 60 -12.88 -2.98 -19.13
C ASP A 60 -14.02 -1.95 -19.12
N ILE A 61 -14.91 -2.05 -18.14
CA ILE A 61 -15.90 -1.00 -17.86
C ILE A 61 -15.40 -0.25 -16.61
N THR A 62 -14.81 0.95 -16.83
CA THR A 62 -14.07 1.70 -15.80
C THR A 62 -14.80 2.93 -15.25
N SER A 63 -16.01 3.23 -15.69
CA SER A 63 -16.68 4.50 -15.38
C SER A 63 -17.65 4.40 -14.19
N GLY A 64 -17.30 5.07 -13.09
CA GLY A 64 -18.23 5.48 -12.03
C GLY A 64 -18.56 4.45 -10.96
N CYS A 65 -19.54 4.77 -10.10
CA CYS A 65 -20.03 3.90 -9.04
C CYS A 65 -20.49 2.54 -9.60
N VAL A 66 -19.87 1.46 -9.14
CA VAL A 66 -19.96 0.09 -9.68
C VAL A 66 -21.37 -0.42 -9.94
N CYS A 67 -22.36 -0.04 -9.11
CA CYS A 67 -23.74 -0.50 -9.26
C CYS A 67 -24.55 0.29 -10.30
N CYS A 68 -24.28 1.59 -10.46
CA CYS A 68 -25.08 2.46 -11.34
C CYS A 68 -24.57 2.44 -12.79
N ALA A 69 -23.26 2.39 -12.99
CA ALA A 69 -22.63 2.34 -14.31
C ALA A 69 -22.98 1.04 -15.05
N LEU A 70 -22.90 -0.10 -14.38
CA LEU A 70 -23.25 -1.40 -14.94
C LEU A 70 -24.68 -1.44 -15.50
N ARG A 71 -25.66 -0.89 -14.78
CA ARG A 71 -27.07 -0.95 -15.21
C ARG A 71 -27.36 -0.28 -16.55
N HIS A 72 -26.61 0.76 -16.88
CA HIS A 72 -26.87 1.55 -18.10
C HIS A 72 -25.88 1.23 -19.21
N GLU A 73 -24.66 0.84 -18.88
CA GLU A 73 -23.59 0.65 -19.86
C GLU A 73 -23.46 -0.80 -20.36
N LEU A 74 -23.68 -1.80 -19.52
CA LEU A 74 -23.46 -3.20 -19.89
C LEU A 74 -24.32 -3.65 -21.10
N PRO A 75 -25.62 -3.39 -21.17
CA PRO A 75 -26.42 -3.77 -22.36
C PRO A 75 -25.93 -3.08 -23.64
N ARG A 76 -25.47 -1.81 -23.52
CA ARG A 76 -24.94 -1.04 -24.65
C ARG A 76 -23.60 -1.62 -25.12
N VAL A 77 -22.70 -1.90 -24.18
CA VAL A 77 -21.38 -2.47 -24.48
C VAL A 77 -21.52 -3.87 -25.11
N ILE A 78 -22.42 -4.71 -24.62
CA ILE A 78 -22.70 -6.02 -25.21
C ILE A 78 -23.18 -5.89 -26.64
N LYS A 79 -24.10 -4.96 -26.92
CA LYS A 79 -24.57 -4.71 -28.27
C LYS A 79 -23.49 -4.18 -29.21
N GLU A 80 -22.67 -3.26 -28.74
CA GLU A 80 -21.50 -2.75 -29.49
C GLU A 80 -20.49 -3.90 -29.82
N ILE A 81 -20.27 -4.84 -28.89
CA ILE A 81 -19.45 -6.02 -29.09
C ILE A 81 -20.07 -6.96 -30.12
N GLU A 82 -21.37 -7.21 -30.04
CA GLU A 82 -22.08 -8.03 -31.01
C GLU A 82 -21.95 -7.46 -32.42
N GLU A 83 -22.12 -6.16 -32.59
CA GLU A 83 -22.08 -5.48 -33.88
C GLU A 83 -20.66 -5.33 -34.46
N SER A 84 -19.64 -5.16 -33.59
CA SER A 84 -18.26 -4.87 -34.04
C SER A 84 -17.35 -6.07 -34.06
N VAL A 85 -17.54 -7.02 -33.14
CA VAL A 85 -16.64 -8.16 -32.94
C VAL A 85 -17.23 -9.47 -33.45
N HIS A 86 -18.57 -9.63 -33.41
CA HIS A 86 -19.28 -10.87 -33.72
C HIS A 86 -18.67 -12.10 -32.99
N PRO A 87 -18.64 -12.11 -31.64
CA PRO A 87 -18.12 -13.24 -30.90
C PRO A 87 -19.13 -14.39 -30.82
N ASP A 88 -18.67 -15.60 -30.53
CA ASP A 88 -19.55 -16.75 -30.24
C ASP A 88 -20.22 -16.58 -28.87
N LEU A 89 -19.47 -15.96 -27.92
CA LEU A 89 -20.01 -15.70 -26.58
C LEU A 89 -19.30 -14.52 -25.91
N VAL A 90 -20.03 -13.92 -24.95
CA VAL A 90 -19.51 -12.89 -24.04
C VAL A 90 -19.56 -13.42 -22.62
N LEU A 91 -18.42 -13.38 -21.93
CA LEU A 91 -18.31 -13.65 -20.51
C LEU A 91 -18.33 -12.35 -19.74
N VAL A 92 -19.25 -12.20 -18.79
CA VAL A 92 -19.28 -11.05 -17.88
C VAL A 92 -18.75 -11.47 -16.53
N GLU A 93 -17.65 -10.86 -16.11
CA GLU A 93 -17.12 -10.94 -14.75
C GLU A 93 -17.50 -9.65 -14.00
N PRO A 94 -18.62 -9.63 -13.29
CA PRO A 94 -19.01 -8.46 -12.51
C PRO A 94 -18.13 -8.32 -11.27
N SER A 95 -18.03 -7.11 -10.73
CA SER A 95 -17.41 -6.88 -9.42
C SER A 95 -18.00 -7.83 -8.37
N GLY A 96 -17.17 -8.36 -7.50
CA GLY A 96 -17.60 -9.25 -6.41
C GLY A 96 -18.61 -8.64 -5.44
N LEU A 97 -18.87 -7.36 -5.54
CA LEU A 97 -19.87 -6.60 -4.77
C LEU A 97 -21.16 -6.34 -5.57
N ALA A 98 -21.19 -6.67 -6.86
CA ALA A 98 -22.37 -6.49 -7.68
C ALA A 98 -23.49 -7.44 -7.24
N SER A 99 -24.71 -6.91 -7.18
CA SER A 99 -25.90 -7.73 -6.92
C SER A 99 -26.22 -8.60 -8.13
N LEU A 100 -26.25 -9.92 -7.95
CA LEU A 100 -26.64 -10.85 -8.99
C LEU A 100 -28.10 -10.62 -9.43
N GLU A 101 -28.98 -10.25 -8.50
CA GLU A 101 -30.37 -9.91 -8.77
C GLU A 101 -30.49 -8.73 -9.74
N ASP A 102 -29.69 -7.68 -9.53
CA ASP A 102 -29.67 -6.51 -10.41
C ASP A 102 -29.18 -6.85 -11.83
N LEU A 103 -28.22 -7.76 -11.94
CA LEU A 103 -27.71 -8.23 -13.22
C LEU A 103 -28.73 -9.09 -13.97
N ILE A 104 -29.39 -10.03 -13.28
CA ILE A 104 -30.37 -10.94 -13.87
C ILE A 104 -31.62 -10.17 -14.36
N ARG A 105 -32.02 -9.12 -13.63
CA ARG A 105 -33.20 -8.30 -13.94
C ARG A 105 -32.90 -7.10 -14.84
N MET A 106 -31.70 -7.01 -15.40
CA MET A 106 -31.28 -5.85 -16.20
C MET A 106 -32.06 -5.78 -17.52
N PRO A 107 -32.77 -4.67 -17.79
CA PRO A 107 -33.54 -4.53 -19.05
C PRO A 107 -32.60 -4.56 -20.27
N GLY A 108 -33.01 -5.32 -21.29
CA GLY A 108 -32.23 -5.43 -22.54
C GLY A 108 -31.05 -6.38 -22.49
N LEU A 109 -30.83 -7.07 -21.39
CA LEU A 109 -29.76 -8.08 -21.24
C LEU A 109 -30.40 -9.49 -21.24
N VAL A 110 -30.05 -10.31 -22.23
CA VAL A 110 -30.41 -11.72 -22.28
C VAL A 110 -29.22 -12.55 -21.77
N ILE A 111 -29.37 -13.14 -20.58
CA ILE A 111 -28.33 -13.98 -19.98
C ILE A 111 -28.63 -15.44 -20.32
N ASN A 112 -27.69 -16.13 -20.93
CA ASN A 112 -27.81 -17.54 -21.32
C ASN A 112 -27.44 -18.51 -20.21
N GLY A 113 -26.78 -18.04 -19.15
CA GLY A 113 -26.49 -18.81 -17.95
C GLY A 113 -25.58 -18.05 -17.01
N PHE A 114 -25.54 -18.49 -15.74
CA PHE A 114 -24.61 -17.94 -14.77
C PHE A 114 -24.14 -18.98 -13.75
N ILE A 115 -22.95 -18.79 -13.28
CA ILE A 115 -22.29 -19.63 -12.28
C ILE A 115 -21.79 -18.72 -11.16
N SER A 116 -22.04 -19.14 -9.92
CA SER A 116 -21.52 -18.45 -8.73
C SER A 116 -20.35 -19.21 -8.12
N LEU A 117 -19.31 -18.49 -7.70
CA LEU A 117 -18.13 -19.04 -7.06
C LEU A 117 -18.10 -18.70 -5.57
N ILE A 118 -17.72 -19.67 -4.75
CA ILE A 118 -17.54 -19.51 -3.31
C ILE A 118 -16.16 -20.02 -2.92
N ASP A 119 -15.34 -19.14 -2.37
CA ASP A 119 -14.13 -19.50 -1.65
C ASP A 119 -14.54 -20.13 -0.30
N VAL A 120 -14.26 -21.42 -0.14
CA VAL A 120 -14.69 -22.20 1.05
C VAL A 120 -14.11 -21.61 2.34
N GLY A 121 -12.82 -21.24 2.33
CA GLY A 121 -12.17 -20.66 3.52
C GLY A 121 -12.70 -19.27 3.89
N MET A 122 -13.26 -18.54 2.91
CA MET A 122 -13.85 -17.21 3.16
C MET A 122 -15.33 -17.23 3.52
N TYR A 123 -16.04 -18.31 3.20
CA TYR A 123 -17.48 -18.39 3.39
C TYR A 123 -17.95 -18.08 4.82
N PRO A 124 -17.34 -18.64 5.89
CA PRO A 124 -17.77 -18.35 7.26
C PRO A 124 -17.66 -16.87 7.64
N LEU A 125 -16.61 -16.19 7.14
CA LEU A 125 -16.40 -14.77 7.38
C LEU A 125 -17.45 -13.94 6.62
N LEU A 126 -17.62 -14.20 5.33
CA LEU A 126 -18.53 -13.46 4.47
C LEU A 126 -19.99 -13.58 4.94
N ARG A 127 -20.40 -14.79 5.38
CA ARG A 127 -21.73 -15.03 5.97
C ARG A 127 -21.97 -14.19 7.23
N ARG A 128 -20.94 -13.95 8.05
CA ARG A 128 -21.05 -13.12 9.27
C ARG A 128 -21.11 -11.63 8.94
N LEU A 129 -20.38 -11.19 7.92
CA LEU A 129 -20.30 -9.78 7.55
C LEU A 129 -21.57 -9.25 6.90
N ASN A 130 -22.18 -10.02 6.03
CA ASN A 130 -23.45 -9.66 5.38
C ASN A 130 -24.31 -10.89 5.06
N PRO A 131 -24.98 -11.46 6.06
CA PRO A 131 -25.70 -12.73 5.91
C PRO A 131 -26.85 -12.61 4.87
N ILE A 132 -27.57 -11.50 4.85
CA ILE A 132 -28.71 -11.29 3.97
C ILE A 132 -28.25 -11.19 2.51
N PHE A 133 -27.17 -10.46 2.24
CA PHE A 133 -26.63 -10.34 0.89
C PHE A 133 -26.24 -11.71 0.33
N TYR A 134 -25.49 -12.50 1.09
CA TYR A 134 -25.03 -13.82 0.64
C TYR A 134 -26.15 -14.81 0.47
N GLN A 135 -27.12 -14.84 1.40
CA GLN A 135 -28.29 -15.70 1.24
C GLN A 135 -29.04 -15.42 -0.05
N ARG A 136 -29.22 -14.15 -0.42
CA ARG A 136 -29.86 -13.76 -1.69
C ARG A 136 -29.08 -14.23 -2.90
N GLN A 137 -27.77 -14.01 -2.91
CA GLN A 137 -26.93 -14.41 -4.05
C GLN A 137 -27.00 -15.92 -4.28
N PHE A 138 -26.91 -16.72 -3.20
CA PHE A 138 -26.97 -18.18 -3.31
C PHE A 138 -28.37 -18.69 -3.64
N ALA A 139 -29.41 -18.07 -3.12
CA ALA A 139 -30.80 -18.41 -3.48
C ALA A 139 -31.08 -18.21 -4.98
N LEU A 140 -30.37 -17.31 -5.64
CA LEU A 140 -30.50 -17.05 -7.09
C LEU A 140 -29.59 -17.91 -7.95
N SER A 141 -28.64 -18.67 -7.36
CA SER A 141 -27.58 -19.36 -8.08
C SER A 141 -27.93 -20.81 -8.39
N PRO A 142 -28.24 -21.18 -9.63
CA PRO A 142 -28.53 -22.58 -9.98
C PRO A 142 -27.28 -23.46 -9.97
N VAL A 143 -26.11 -22.90 -10.26
CA VAL A 143 -24.83 -23.61 -10.23
C VAL A 143 -23.86 -22.84 -9.35
N ILE A 144 -23.27 -23.54 -8.38
CA ILE A 144 -22.30 -22.99 -7.44
C ILE A 144 -21.03 -23.82 -7.50
N VAL A 145 -19.89 -23.16 -7.76
CA VAL A 145 -18.56 -23.77 -7.77
C VAL A 145 -17.86 -23.40 -6.47
N LEU A 146 -17.51 -24.42 -5.68
CA LEU A 146 -16.65 -24.27 -4.51
C LEU A 146 -15.19 -24.18 -4.98
N THR A 147 -14.49 -23.19 -4.51
CA THR A 147 -13.09 -22.93 -4.90
C THR A 147 -12.18 -23.00 -3.68
N LYS A 148 -10.88 -23.21 -3.95
CA LYS A 148 -9.83 -23.31 -2.93
C LYS A 148 -10.09 -24.41 -1.90
N THR A 149 -10.78 -25.44 -2.31
CA THR A 149 -11.08 -26.62 -1.49
C THR A 149 -9.82 -27.35 -1.03
N GLU A 150 -8.73 -27.22 -1.79
CA GLU A 150 -7.41 -27.76 -1.46
C GLU A 150 -6.70 -27.03 -0.29
N ARG A 151 -7.26 -25.92 0.20
CA ARG A 151 -6.68 -25.09 1.27
C ARG A 151 -7.37 -25.28 2.62
N VAL A 152 -8.38 -26.12 2.68
CA VAL A 152 -9.21 -26.38 3.87
C VAL A 152 -9.43 -27.87 4.07
N GLU A 153 -9.85 -28.28 5.24
CA GLU A 153 -10.16 -29.67 5.53
C GLU A 153 -11.48 -30.11 4.87
N ALA A 154 -11.60 -31.39 4.55
CA ALA A 154 -12.77 -31.94 3.86
C ALA A 154 -14.09 -31.67 4.60
N ASP A 155 -14.06 -31.70 5.93
CA ASP A 155 -15.21 -31.43 6.79
C ASP A 155 -15.70 -29.97 6.65
N GLU A 156 -14.78 -29.03 6.43
CA GLU A 156 -15.12 -27.62 6.18
C GLU A 156 -15.80 -27.44 4.81
N VAL A 157 -15.33 -28.18 3.80
CA VAL A 157 -15.96 -28.17 2.46
C VAL A 157 -17.40 -28.69 2.57
N GLU A 158 -17.62 -29.79 3.28
CA GLU A 158 -18.97 -30.37 3.43
C GLU A 158 -19.88 -29.47 4.27
N ALA A 159 -19.38 -28.86 5.33
CA ALA A 159 -20.14 -27.89 6.13
C ALA A 159 -20.61 -26.68 5.30
N VAL A 160 -19.77 -26.18 4.39
CA VAL A 160 -20.15 -25.10 3.46
C VAL A 160 -21.18 -25.58 2.45
N ARG A 161 -21.02 -26.79 1.91
CA ARG A 161 -21.96 -27.41 0.98
C ARG A 161 -23.34 -27.57 1.61
N GLU A 162 -23.44 -28.13 2.82
CA GLU A 162 -24.69 -28.26 3.55
C GLU A 162 -25.36 -26.92 3.85
N ALA A 163 -24.55 -25.92 4.26
CA ALA A 163 -25.05 -24.59 4.54
C ALA A 163 -25.66 -23.91 3.29
N ILE A 164 -25.09 -24.14 2.10
CA ILE A 164 -25.60 -23.64 0.82
C ILE A 164 -26.89 -24.36 0.42
N LEU A 165 -26.91 -25.70 0.53
CA LEU A 165 -28.11 -26.50 0.25
C LEU A 165 -29.27 -26.17 1.19
N GLY A 166 -28.97 -25.75 2.43
CA GLY A 166 -29.96 -25.21 3.37
C GLY A 166 -30.60 -23.89 2.92
N ILE A 167 -29.92 -23.11 2.05
CA ILE A 167 -30.45 -21.87 1.46
C ILE A 167 -31.21 -22.19 0.16
N GLN A 168 -30.61 -23.01 -0.70
CA GLN A 168 -31.18 -23.41 -1.99
C GLN A 168 -30.83 -24.86 -2.30
N ASN A 169 -31.80 -25.75 -2.05
CA ASN A 169 -31.61 -27.21 -2.17
C ASN A 169 -31.56 -27.74 -3.62
N GLN A 170 -31.89 -26.91 -4.60
CA GLN A 170 -31.87 -27.29 -6.00
C GLN A 170 -30.59 -26.85 -6.72
N SER A 171 -29.70 -26.09 -6.06
CA SER A 171 -28.43 -25.70 -6.67
C SER A 171 -27.52 -26.90 -6.93
N LYS A 172 -26.97 -26.99 -8.14
CA LYS A 172 -25.87 -27.92 -8.42
C LYS A 172 -24.56 -27.38 -7.84
N ILE A 173 -23.94 -28.13 -6.94
CA ILE A 173 -22.68 -27.72 -6.30
C ILE A 173 -21.53 -28.54 -6.87
N VAL A 174 -20.52 -27.85 -7.38
CA VAL A 174 -19.29 -28.43 -7.95
C VAL A 174 -18.13 -28.13 -6.99
N SER A 175 -17.47 -29.16 -6.47
CA SER A 175 -16.33 -29.02 -5.55
C SER A 175 -14.96 -29.11 -6.25
N ASP A 176 -14.90 -29.73 -7.41
CA ASP A 176 -13.70 -29.79 -8.26
C ASP A 176 -14.06 -29.54 -9.74
N TYR A 177 -14.01 -28.29 -10.13
CA TYR A 177 -14.33 -27.91 -11.52
C TYR A 177 -13.22 -28.28 -12.52
N ARG A 178 -11.99 -28.58 -12.05
CA ARG A 178 -10.88 -28.97 -12.90
C ARG A 178 -11.00 -30.42 -13.41
N ALA A 179 -11.73 -31.23 -12.68
CA ALA A 179 -12.02 -32.61 -13.07
C ALA A 179 -13.17 -32.73 -14.10
N LEU A 180 -13.92 -31.65 -14.37
CA LEU A 180 -15.06 -31.66 -15.28
C LEU A 180 -14.63 -31.79 -16.74
N CYS A 181 -15.27 -32.71 -17.45
CA CYS A 181 -15.13 -32.85 -18.90
C CYS A 181 -16.07 -31.88 -19.65
N LYS A 182 -15.96 -31.84 -20.98
CA LYS A 182 -16.78 -30.96 -21.81
C LYS A 182 -18.29 -31.20 -21.62
N ASN A 183 -18.71 -32.46 -21.57
CA ASN A 183 -20.12 -32.78 -21.39
C ASN A 183 -20.67 -32.32 -20.04
N ASP A 184 -19.86 -32.39 -18.97
CA ASP A 184 -20.25 -31.91 -17.65
C ASP A 184 -20.50 -30.39 -17.69
N TRP A 185 -19.63 -29.64 -18.36
CA TRP A 185 -19.81 -28.21 -18.56
C TRP A 185 -21.05 -27.87 -19.40
N ASP A 186 -21.30 -28.63 -20.48
CA ASP A 186 -22.51 -28.46 -21.29
C ASP A 186 -23.78 -28.65 -20.46
N GLU A 187 -23.82 -29.69 -19.60
CA GLU A 187 -24.92 -29.92 -18.67
C GLU A 187 -25.10 -28.82 -17.63
N LEU A 188 -24.01 -28.33 -17.07
CA LEU A 188 -24.03 -27.25 -16.06
C LEU A 188 -24.54 -25.94 -16.66
N TRP A 189 -24.07 -25.57 -17.85
CA TRP A 189 -24.56 -24.38 -18.54
C TRP A 189 -26.03 -24.51 -18.97
N ALA A 190 -26.42 -25.64 -19.48
CA ALA A 190 -27.82 -25.93 -19.80
C ALA A 190 -28.70 -25.85 -18.55
N TYR A 191 -28.27 -26.46 -17.44
CA TYR A 191 -28.98 -26.38 -16.17
C TYR A 191 -29.11 -24.93 -15.68
N SER A 192 -28.04 -24.16 -15.74
CA SER A 192 -28.02 -22.75 -15.36
C SER A 192 -28.98 -21.88 -16.21
N CYS A 193 -29.10 -22.19 -17.49
CA CYS A 193 -30.02 -21.49 -18.41
C CYS A 193 -31.50 -21.75 -18.09
N HIS A 194 -31.85 -23.01 -17.82
CA HIS A 194 -33.25 -23.41 -17.64
C HIS A 194 -33.79 -23.16 -16.23
N ASN A 195 -32.91 -23.13 -15.23
CA ASN A 195 -33.33 -22.96 -13.83
C ASN A 195 -33.08 -21.54 -13.34
N ARG A 196 -33.69 -20.57 -14.00
CA ARG A 196 -33.69 -19.18 -13.52
C ARG A 196 -34.65 -19.05 -12.36
N TRP A 197 -34.12 -18.86 -11.17
CA TRP A 197 -34.96 -18.68 -10.00
C TRP A 197 -35.55 -17.27 -9.99
N ASP A 198 -36.87 -17.21 -9.99
CA ASP A 198 -37.57 -15.96 -9.70
C ASP A 198 -37.56 -15.80 -8.17
N ALA A 199 -36.86 -14.79 -7.68
CA ALA A 199 -36.88 -14.40 -6.26
C ALA A 199 -38.26 -13.84 -5.84
N GLY A 200 -39.30 -14.15 -6.61
CA GLY A 200 -40.68 -13.72 -6.40
C GLY A 200 -41.21 -14.17 -5.05
N GLY A 201 -41.30 -13.25 -4.11
CA GLY A 201 -42.07 -13.43 -2.89
C GLY A 201 -41.30 -13.31 -1.57
N VAL A 202 -40.00 -13.27 -1.55
CA VAL A 202 -39.27 -12.95 -0.32
C VAL A 202 -39.06 -11.44 -0.23
N MET A 203 -39.96 -10.75 0.48
CA MET A 203 -39.77 -9.34 0.82
C MET A 203 -38.58 -9.24 1.79
N TYR A 204 -37.42 -9.04 1.24
CA TYR A 204 -36.24 -8.71 2.03
C TYR A 204 -36.18 -7.20 2.24
N ALA A 205 -35.92 -6.77 3.48
CA ALA A 205 -35.59 -5.39 3.76
C ALA A 205 -34.44 -4.92 2.85
N LYS A 206 -34.45 -3.64 2.44
CA LYS A 206 -33.33 -3.05 1.70
C LYS A 206 -32.03 -3.46 2.37
N VAL A 207 -31.18 -4.20 1.66
CA VAL A 207 -29.85 -4.56 2.18
C VAL A 207 -29.14 -3.25 2.42
N SER A 208 -28.64 -3.05 3.62
CA SER A 208 -27.67 -1.97 3.88
C SER A 208 -26.53 -2.13 2.87
N GLU A 209 -26.19 -1.04 2.19
CA GLU A 209 -25.09 -0.99 1.23
C GLU A 209 -23.87 -1.68 1.82
N ILE A 210 -23.17 -2.49 1.00
CA ILE A 210 -21.93 -3.12 1.43
C ILE A 210 -20.94 -2.00 1.76
N SER A 211 -20.47 -1.98 2.98
CA SER A 211 -19.67 -0.89 3.54
C SER A 211 -18.19 -0.96 3.13
N TYR A 212 -17.86 -1.39 1.91
CA TYR A 212 -16.47 -1.46 1.47
C TYR A 212 -16.19 -0.48 0.35
N GLU A 213 -14.97 0.05 0.38
CA GLU A 213 -14.41 0.89 -0.66
C GLU A 213 -13.10 0.29 -1.16
N VAL A 214 -12.71 0.62 -2.40
CA VAL A 214 -11.47 0.17 -3.02
C VAL A 214 -10.62 1.37 -3.34
N GLN A 215 -9.38 1.32 -2.90
CA GLN A 215 -8.37 2.30 -3.29
C GLN A 215 -7.26 1.62 -4.08
N THR A 216 -6.94 2.17 -5.25
CA THR A 216 -5.77 1.76 -6.03
C THR A 216 -4.65 2.77 -5.87
N ILE A 217 -3.48 2.30 -5.49
CA ILE A 217 -2.29 3.09 -5.18
C ILE A 217 -1.17 2.64 -6.12
N SER A 218 -0.53 3.58 -6.82
CA SER A 218 0.71 3.29 -7.54
C SER A 218 1.84 3.03 -6.53
N VAL A 219 2.61 1.97 -6.71
CA VAL A 219 3.72 1.60 -5.81
C VAL A 219 5.03 2.05 -6.44
N THR A 220 5.71 3.01 -5.83
CA THR A 220 6.95 3.60 -6.34
C THR A 220 8.15 3.38 -5.43
N SER A 221 7.93 2.98 -4.18
CA SER A 221 8.99 2.75 -3.21
C SER A 221 9.44 1.28 -3.20
N PRO A 222 10.71 1.00 -2.86
CA PRO A 222 11.19 -0.36 -2.70
C PRO A 222 10.46 -1.06 -1.54
N PHE A 223 10.26 -2.37 -1.65
CA PHE A 223 9.65 -3.18 -0.60
C PHE A 223 10.22 -4.60 -0.62
N ASP A 224 10.08 -5.27 0.51
CA ASP A 224 10.32 -6.71 0.62
C ASP A 224 8.98 -7.45 0.59
N SER A 225 8.96 -8.71 0.20
CA SER A 225 7.75 -9.53 0.12
C SER A 225 6.91 -9.56 1.41
N CYS A 226 7.55 -9.42 2.57
CA CYS A 226 6.85 -9.36 3.86
C CYS A 226 6.23 -7.98 4.19
N PHE A 227 6.61 -6.91 3.48
CA PHE A 227 6.17 -5.54 3.82
C PHE A 227 4.66 -5.40 3.88
N PHE A 228 3.96 -5.79 2.83
CA PHE A 228 2.51 -5.62 2.75
C PHE A 228 1.76 -6.49 3.76
N GLU A 229 2.22 -7.71 3.99
CA GLU A 229 1.63 -8.58 5.01
C GLU A 229 1.78 -7.97 6.40
N LEU A 230 2.98 -7.51 6.75
CA LEU A 230 3.23 -6.84 8.03
C LEU A 230 2.41 -5.56 8.17
N LEU A 231 2.34 -4.74 7.13
CA LEU A 231 1.56 -3.50 7.12
C LEU A 231 0.06 -3.77 7.35
N PHE A 232 -0.53 -4.65 6.55
CA PHE A 232 -1.96 -4.93 6.63
C PHE A 232 -2.34 -5.62 7.93
N ASN A 233 -1.51 -6.55 8.40
CA ASN A 233 -1.73 -7.20 9.70
C ASN A 233 -1.62 -6.19 10.85
N ARG A 234 -0.66 -5.26 10.77
CA ARG A 234 -0.54 -4.20 11.79
C ARG A 234 -1.75 -3.29 11.80
N ILE A 235 -2.22 -2.85 10.65
CA ILE A 235 -3.43 -2.03 10.52
C ILE A 235 -4.65 -2.81 11.04
N ASN A 236 -4.82 -4.07 10.69
CA ASN A 236 -5.91 -4.91 11.15
C ASN A 236 -5.87 -5.25 12.65
N ASN A 237 -4.69 -5.20 13.28
CA ASN A 237 -4.55 -5.33 14.72
C ASN A 237 -4.99 -4.06 15.46
N LEU A 238 -4.76 -2.89 14.86
CA LEU A 238 -5.17 -1.60 15.42
C LEU A 238 -6.66 -1.33 15.22
N ILE A 239 -7.17 -1.70 14.04
CA ILE A 239 -8.58 -1.55 13.67
C ILE A 239 -9.05 -2.91 13.11
N PRO A 240 -9.71 -3.73 13.93
CA PRO A 240 -10.04 -5.10 13.56
C PRO A 240 -10.82 -5.19 12.25
N LYS A 241 -10.29 -5.97 11.30
CA LYS A 241 -10.92 -6.30 10.00
C LYS A 241 -11.16 -5.10 9.07
N VAL A 242 -10.40 -4.03 9.22
CA VAL A 242 -10.55 -2.86 8.35
C VAL A 242 -10.06 -3.14 6.93
N ILE A 243 -8.93 -3.85 6.78
CA ILE A 243 -8.44 -4.31 5.48
C ILE A 243 -8.90 -5.74 5.27
N ILE A 244 -9.71 -5.94 4.24
CA ILE A 244 -10.34 -7.22 3.93
C ILE A 244 -9.51 -7.98 2.94
N ARG A 245 -9.00 -7.26 1.95
CA ARG A 245 -8.23 -7.81 0.85
C ARG A 245 -7.28 -6.77 0.28
N ALA A 246 -6.18 -7.22 -0.29
CA ALA A 246 -5.37 -6.42 -1.20
C ALA A 246 -4.88 -7.28 -2.37
N LYS A 247 -4.80 -6.68 -3.55
CA LYS A 247 -4.19 -7.25 -4.75
C LYS A 247 -3.20 -6.24 -5.32
N GLY A 248 -2.09 -6.72 -5.86
CA GLY A 248 -1.11 -5.85 -6.51
C GLY A 248 -0.28 -6.58 -7.56
N VAL A 249 0.27 -5.81 -8.47
CA VAL A 249 1.34 -6.25 -9.38
C VAL A 249 2.52 -5.35 -9.13
N ILE A 250 3.60 -5.91 -8.66
CA ILE A 250 4.67 -5.17 -8.02
C ILE A 250 6.02 -5.75 -8.46
N PRO A 251 7.02 -4.93 -8.84
CA PRO A 251 8.34 -5.43 -9.19
C PRO A 251 9.11 -5.82 -7.92
N ASP A 252 9.71 -7.00 -7.93
CA ASP A 252 10.63 -7.48 -6.92
C ASP A 252 11.86 -8.09 -7.59
N SER A 253 13.05 -7.53 -7.30
CA SER A 253 14.36 -8.06 -7.76
C SER A 253 14.43 -8.32 -9.28
N GLY A 254 13.80 -7.47 -10.10
CA GLY A 254 13.78 -7.57 -11.57
C GLY A 254 12.73 -8.51 -12.14
N LYS A 255 11.87 -9.07 -11.31
CA LYS A 255 10.71 -9.87 -11.67
C LYS A 255 9.42 -9.20 -11.22
N TRP A 256 8.34 -9.49 -11.90
CA TRP A 256 7.02 -9.05 -11.46
C TRP A 256 6.41 -10.10 -10.54
N GLN A 257 5.86 -9.64 -9.42
CA GLN A 257 5.17 -10.46 -8.44
C GLN A 257 3.72 -10.01 -8.34
N LYS A 258 2.81 -10.97 -8.35
CA LYS A 258 1.40 -10.75 -8.03
C LYS A 258 1.18 -10.98 -6.54
N LEU A 259 0.72 -9.95 -5.86
CA LEU A 259 0.27 -10.02 -4.47
C LEU A 259 -1.22 -10.35 -4.40
N ASP A 260 -1.59 -11.30 -3.56
CA ASP A 260 -2.97 -11.50 -3.08
C ASP A 260 -2.95 -11.66 -1.55
N TYR A 261 -3.46 -10.64 -0.85
CA TYR A 261 -3.59 -10.64 0.62
C TYR A 261 -5.04 -10.88 1.01
N VAL A 262 -5.26 -11.91 1.83
CA VAL A 262 -6.58 -12.30 2.34
C VAL A 262 -6.43 -12.88 3.73
N ASN A 263 -7.31 -12.55 4.67
CA ASN A 263 -7.35 -13.13 6.02
C ASN A 263 -6.01 -13.11 6.78
N GLY A 264 -5.27 -12.02 6.68
CA GLY A 264 -4.01 -11.86 7.40
C GLY A 264 -2.81 -12.54 6.73
N LYS A 265 -2.96 -13.13 5.56
CA LYS A 265 -1.88 -13.80 4.82
C LYS A 265 -1.70 -13.21 3.44
N ALA A 266 -0.46 -12.93 3.06
CA ALA A 266 -0.07 -12.58 1.71
C ALA A 266 0.40 -13.84 0.95
N THR A 267 -0.04 -13.99 -0.28
CA THR A 267 0.50 -14.97 -1.23
C THR A 267 1.11 -14.23 -2.40
N TRP A 268 2.23 -14.75 -2.90
CA TRP A 268 2.98 -14.17 -3.99
C TRP A 268 3.13 -15.18 -5.11
N GLU A 269 2.88 -14.75 -6.32
CA GLU A 269 3.04 -15.56 -7.53
C GLU A 269 3.91 -14.79 -8.53
N GLU A 270 4.92 -15.45 -9.10
CA GLU A 270 5.73 -14.86 -10.18
C GLU A 270 4.83 -14.61 -11.40
N PHE A 271 4.94 -13.40 -11.95
CA PHE A 271 4.09 -12.95 -13.04
C PHE A 271 4.94 -12.43 -14.21
N VAL A 272 4.62 -12.88 -15.40
CA VAL A 272 5.27 -12.39 -16.64
C VAL A 272 4.32 -11.40 -17.29
N LEU A 273 4.73 -10.12 -17.36
CA LEU A 273 4.02 -9.13 -18.14
C LEU A 273 4.18 -9.40 -19.63
N SER A 274 3.09 -9.33 -20.39
CA SER A 274 3.17 -9.25 -21.85
C SER A 274 3.77 -7.90 -22.27
N GLU A 275 4.44 -7.84 -23.41
CA GLU A 275 5.14 -6.65 -23.92
C GLU A 275 4.25 -5.38 -24.02
N GLU A 276 2.93 -5.51 -24.01
CA GLU A 276 1.95 -4.41 -24.01
C GLU A 276 1.44 -4.03 -22.61
N GLY A 277 1.92 -4.70 -21.55
CA GLY A 277 1.51 -4.41 -20.16
C GLY A 277 2.14 -3.10 -19.67
N SER A 278 1.35 -2.22 -19.06
CA SER A 278 1.83 -0.95 -18.51
C SER A 278 2.95 -1.21 -17.49
N ASP A 279 4.06 -0.46 -17.60
CA ASP A 279 5.19 -0.42 -16.65
C ASP A 279 4.80 0.06 -15.23
N LYS A 280 3.52 0.04 -14.88
CA LYS A 280 3.02 0.61 -13.64
C LYS A 280 2.77 -0.46 -12.59
N SER A 281 3.55 -0.38 -11.54
CA SER A 281 3.31 -1.07 -10.29
C SER A 281 2.12 -0.46 -9.55
N PHE A 282 1.19 -1.29 -9.07
CA PHE A 282 0.02 -0.82 -8.32
C PHE A 282 -0.44 -1.83 -7.26
N LEU A 283 -1.19 -1.29 -6.30
CA LEU A 283 -1.82 -2.02 -5.22
C LEU A 283 -3.28 -1.56 -5.08
N SER A 284 -4.22 -2.47 -5.18
CA SER A 284 -5.64 -2.23 -4.88
C SER A 284 -5.98 -2.83 -3.53
N VAL A 285 -6.57 -2.04 -2.63
CA VAL A 285 -6.90 -2.43 -1.26
C VAL A 285 -8.38 -2.23 -1.02
N TRP A 286 -9.06 -3.26 -0.53
CA TRP A 286 -10.47 -3.24 -0.10
C TRP A 286 -10.53 -3.05 1.41
N TYR A 287 -11.18 -1.98 1.84
CA TYR A 287 -11.28 -1.62 3.25
C TYR A 287 -12.70 -1.19 3.64
N ASP A 288 -12.99 -1.20 4.94
CA ASP A 288 -14.29 -0.79 5.49
C ASP A 288 -14.52 0.72 5.27
N LYS A 289 -15.54 1.07 4.49
CA LYS A 289 -15.92 2.47 4.15
C LYS A 289 -16.21 3.34 5.36
N SER A 290 -16.65 2.75 6.47
CA SER A 290 -16.89 3.50 7.72
C SER A 290 -15.61 4.09 8.31
N GLN A 291 -14.44 3.60 7.84
CA GLN A 291 -13.09 3.98 8.25
C GLN A 291 -12.36 4.71 7.11
N ALA A 292 -12.97 5.77 6.56
CA ALA A 292 -12.48 6.48 5.36
C ALA A 292 -11.02 6.99 5.48
N TYR A 293 -10.55 7.29 6.71
CA TYR A 293 -9.17 7.69 6.95
C TYR A 293 -8.13 6.61 6.64
N VAL A 294 -8.55 5.33 6.51
CA VAL A 294 -7.65 4.23 6.14
C VAL A 294 -7.09 4.41 4.74
N ALA A 295 -7.85 5.04 3.84
CA ALA A 295 -7.39 5.37 2.49
C ALA A 295 -6.15 6.29 2.53
N ASP A 296 -6.22 7.36 3.32
CA ASP A 296 -5.11 8.30 3.50
C ASP A 296 -3.90 7.62 4.16
N TRP A 297 -4.15 6.72 5.11
CA TRP A 297 -3.12 5.91 5.72
C TRP A 297 -2.39 5.06 4.69
N LEU A 298 -3.13 4.26 3.93
CA LEU A 298 -2.55 3.36 2.94
C LEU A 298 -1.68 4.12 1.94
N ALA A 299 -2.17 5.24 1.42
CA ALA A 299 -1.40 6.07 0.49
C ALA A 299 -0.07 6.55 1.11
N THR A 300 -0.10 6.92 2.41
CA THR A 300 1.07 7.41 3.14
C THR A 300 2.07 6.29 3.50
N PHE A 301 1.58 5.06 3.77
CA PHE A 301 2.44 3.93 4.15
C PHE A 301 3.05 3.22 2.95
N VAL A 302 2.32 3.13 1.83
CA VAL A 302 2.80 2.37 0.67
C VAL A 302 4.01 3.03 0.04
N ASN A 303 4.05 4.36 -0.04
CA ASN A 303 5.13 5.10 -0.68
C ASN A 303 5.90 6.00 0.29
N ALA A 304 7.16 6.26 -0.05
CA ALA A 304 7.92 7.33 0.56
C ALA A 304 7.35 8.69 0.09
N THR A 305 7.39 9.67 0.96
CA THR A 305 6.87 11.01 0.73
C THR A 305 7.99 12.03 0.81
N GLU A 306 8.15 12.87 -0.22
CA GLU A 306 8.93 14.10 -0.14
C GLU A 306 7.99 15.27 0.15
N GLU A 307 8.35 16.09 1.14
CA GLU A 307 7.63 17.30 1.50
C GLU A 307 8.35 18.51 0.88
N THR A 308 7.60 19.37 0.22
CA THR A 308 8.14 20.63 -0.31
C THR A 308 8.38 21.59 0.85
N CYS A 309 9.61 22.11 0.91
CA CYS A 309 10.06 23.07 1.91
C CYS A 309 10.64 24.30 1.22
N SER A 310 10.20 25.48 1.61
CA SER A 310 10.82 26.74 1.19
C SER A 310 11.75 27.26 2.29
N ILE A 311 12.67 28.15 1.93
CA ILE A 311 13.59 28.76 2.91
C ILE A 311 12.81 29.59 3.95
N GLU A 312 11.72 30.24 3.52
CA GLU A 312 10.87 31.05 4.39
C GLU A 312 10.11 30.24 5.43
N ASP A 313 9.91 28.93 5.18
CA ASP A 313 9.26 28.03 6.11
C ASP A 313 10.19 27.58 7.24
N LEU A 314 11.51 27.82 7.11
CA LEU A 314 12.52 27.34 8.06
C LEU A 314 12.74 28.33 9.20
N ASP A 315 12.62 27.85 10.42
CA ASP A 315 13.06 28.56 11.62
C ASP A 315 14.55 28.27 11.85
N ILE A 316 15.44 29.14 11.34
CA ILE A 316 16.87 28.98 11.47
C ILE A 316 17.35 29.74 12.69
N ASP A 317 17.55 29.01 13.79
CA ASP A 317 17.95 29.55 15.09
C ASP A 317 19.39 30.08 15.08
N ASP A 318 19.53 31.41 15.12
CA ASP A 318 20.83 32.06 15.23
C ASP A 318 21.56 31.75 16.55
N THR A 319 20.83 31.43 17.62
CA THR A 319 21.43 31.01 18.91
C THR A 319 22.16 29.68 18.74
N GLU A 320 21.56 28.73 18.01
CA GLU A 320 22.21 27.45 17.71
C GLU A 320 23.44 27.67 16.80
N LEU A 321 23.34 28.53 15.78
CA LEU A 321 24.46 28.88 14.94
C LEU A 321 25.61 29.47 15.75
N TYR A 322 25.33 30.43 16.65
CA TYR A 322 26.38 31.04 17.49
C TYR A 322 27.02 30.01 18.42
N ARG A 323 26.24 29.06 18.94
CA ARG A 323 26.76 27.95 19.73
C ARG A 323 27.70 27.05 18.94
N TYR A 324 27.40 26.72 17.69
CA TYR A 324 28.30 25.99 16.80
C TYR A 324 29.61 26.75 16.56
N LEU A 325 29.55 28.09 16.56
CA LEU A 325 30.70 28.96 16.40
C LEU A 325 31.49 29.19 17.72
N GLY A 326 31.02 28.62 18.84
CA GLY A 326 31.68 28.71 20.15
C GLY A 326 31.22 29.86 21.05
N PHE A 327 30.12 30.51 20.73
CA PHE A 327 29.51 31.59 21.51
C PHE A 327 28.37 31.05 22.39
N ASP A 328 28.72 30.41 23.51
CA ASP A 328 27.70 29.78 24.38
C ASP A 328 26.88 30.79 25.22
N THR A 329 27.46 31.94 25.59
CA THR A 329 26.85 32.92 26.53
C THR A 329 27.01 34.37 26.10
N SER A 330 27.74 34.65 25.01
CA SER A 330 27.99 36.00 24.49
C SER A 330 27.54 36.09 23.03
N SER A 331 27.00 37.21 22.63
CA SER A 331 26.77 37.50 21.22
C SER A 331 28.10 37.86 20.54
N PRO A 332 28.30 37.48 19.25
CA PRO A 332 29.41 37.97 18.44
C PRO A 332 29.45 39.52 18.42
N ASP A 333 30.61 40.13 18.23
CA ASP A 333 30.70 41.57 18.02
C ASP A 333 30.03 42.01 16.70
N ALA A 334 29.82 43.32 16.51
CA ALA A 334 29.10 43.84 15.37
C ALA A 334 29.76 43.52 14.01
N TYR A 335 31.09 43.41 13.97
CA TYR A 335 31.84 43.07 12.74
C TYR A 335 31.56 41.59 12.38
N LEU A 336 31.71 40.71 13.36
CA LEU A 336 31.51 39.28 13.15
C LEU A 336 30.03 38.93 12.86
N LEU A 337 29.08 39.65 13.49
CA LEU A 337 27.66 39.54 13.16
C LEU A 337 27.40 39.91 11.69
N GLY A 338 27.95 41.01 11.19
CA GLY A 338 27.81 41.40 9.79
C GLY A 338 28.41 40.37 8.82
N PHE A 339 29.55 39.79 9.20
CA PHE A 339 30.21 38.75 8.44
C PHE A 339 29.37 37.46 8.38
N ILE A 340 28.85 36.99 9.51
CA ILE A 340 27.98 35.82 9.59
C ILE A 340 26.68 36.02 8.80
N GLN A 341 26.06 37.21 8.91
CA GLN A 341 24.81 37.49 8.22
C GLN A 341 25.00 37.53 6.69
N ARG A 342 26.12 38.04 6.18
CA ARG A 342 26.46 37.98 4.75
C ARG A 342 26.55 36.53 4.28
N LEU A 343 27.30 35.68 4.96
CA LEU A 343 27.45 34.26 4.60
C LEU A 343 26.13 33.49 4.74
N LYS A 344 25.30 33.84 5.74
CA LYS A 344 23.96 33.28 5.89
C LYS A 344 23.07 33.60 4.69
N GLN A 345 23.08 34.85 4.21
CA GLN A 345 22.32 35.23 3.01
C GLN A 345 22.80 34.50 1.76
N GLU A 346 24.13 34.40 1.55
CA GLU A 346 24.71 33.59 0.49
C GLU A 346 24.24 32.14 0.55
N ALA A 347 24.39 31.49 1.71
CA ALA A 347 24.00 30.09 1.94
C ALA A 347 22.50 29.85 1.66
N LEU A 348 21.62 30.74 2.16
CA LEU A 348 20.19 30.61 1.96
C LEU A 348 19.77 30.81 0.50
N SER A 349 20.47 31.64 -0.26
CA SER A 349 20.17 31.90 -1.68
C SER A 349 20.42 30.69 -2.60
N ILE A 350 21.28 29.74 -2.17
CA ILE A 350 21.67 28.56 -2.94
C ILE A 350 21.16 27.25 -2.32
N CYS A 351 20.65 27.30 -1.09
CA CYS A 351 20.11 26.13 -0.42
C CYS A 351 18.86 25.60 -1.12
N VAL A 352 18.82 24.29 -1.34
CA VAL A 352 17.66 23.57 -1.85
C VAL A 352 17.20 22.59 -0.77
N PRO A 353 16.38 23.06 0.20
CA PRO A 353 15.99 22.23 1.31
C PRO A 353 15.09 21.10 0.84
N ARG A 354 15.40 19.89 1.29
CA ARG A 354 14.61 18.67 1.03
C ARG A 354 14.36 17.91 2.32
N PHE A 355 13.15 17.50 2.50
CA PHE A 355 12.77 16.60 3.60
C PHE A 355 11.90 15.49 3.03
N GLY A 356 12.16 14.28 3.46
CA GLY A 356 11.33 13.15 3.07
C GLY A 356 11.28 12.09 4.16
N TYR A 357 10.26 11.26 4.11
CA TYR A 357 10.08 10.15 5.03
C TYR A 357 9.38 8.98 4.37
N ARG A 358 9.56 7.80 4.98
CA ARG A 358 8.78 6.62 4.68
C ARG A 358 8.26 6.01 5.98
N LEU A 359 6.95 5.71 6.01
CA LEU A 359 6.34 5.00 7.12
C LEU A 359 6.47 3.49 6.92
N LEU A 360 6.87 2.79 7.98
CA LEU A 360 7.19 1.37 7.93
C LEU A 360 6.51 0.62 9.09
N PRO A 361 5.96 -0.58 8.84
CA PRO A 361 5.58 -1.49 9.90
C PRO A 361 6.84 -2.01 10.60
N GLY A 362 6.79 -2.13 11.91
CA GLY A 362 7.92 -2.64 12.66
C GLY A 362 7.63 -2.80 14.14
N GLU A 363 8.64 -3.27 14.87
CA GLU A 363 8.57 -3.45 16.32
C GLU A 363 9.94 -3.39 16.98
N ALA A 364 9.98 -2.95 18.23
CA ALA A 364 11.14 -3.15 19.10
C ALA A 364 11.11 -4.59 19.64
N LYS A 365 11.87 -5.49 18.99
CA LYS A 365 11.76 -6.95 19.21
C LYS A 365 12.30 -7.39 20.57
N ASP A 366 13.40 -6.78 21.00
CA ASP A 366 14.06 -7.09 22.26
C ASP A 366 14.69 -5.83 22.89
N LYS A 367 15.67 -5.99 23.78
CA LYS A 367 16.36 -4.86 24.42
C LYS A 367 17.41 -4.17 23.53
N ARG A 368 17.70 -4.71 22.35
CA ARG A 368 18.84 -4.28 21.51
C ARG A 368 18.51 -4.21 20.02
N SER A 369 17.30 -4.60 19.61
CA SER A 369 16.96 -4.63 18.20
C SER A 369 15.60 -4.00 17.90
N VAL A 370 15.52 -3.37 16.72
CA VAL A 370 14.30 -2.88 16.10
C VAL A 370 14.17 -3.55 14.74
N VAL A 371 13.05 -4.17 14.48
CA VAL A 371 12.76 -4.79 13.18
C VAL A 371 11.83 -3.87 12.40
N LEU A 372 12.24 -3.48 11.20
CA LEU A 372 11.47 -2.64 10.29
C LEU A 372 11.27 -3.39 8.96
N SER A 373 10.04 -3.69 8.62
CA SER A 373 9.73 -4.40 7.35
C SER A 373 10.59 -5.66 7.15
N GLY A 374 10.80 -6.45 8.20
CA GLY A 374 11.61 -7.66 8.16
C GLY A 374 13.13 -7.47 8.30
N ARG A 375 13.64 -6.24 8.30
CA ARG A 375 15.06 -5.92 8.48
C ARG A 375 15.38 -5.57 9.92
N THR A 376 16.45 -6.15 10.44
CA THR A 376 16.84 -5.96 11.85
C THR A 376 17.91 -4.88 11.96
N PHE A 377 17.64 -3.86 12.77
CA PHE A 377 18.56 -2.81 13.20
C PHE A 377 18.97 -3.04 14.64
N THR A 378 20.19 -2.64 14.97
CA THR A 378 20.78 -2.83 16.32
C THR A 378 21.20 -1.51 16.97
N PRO A 379 20.29 -0.55 17.16
CA PRO A 379 20.63 0.68 17.88
C PRO A 379 20.94 0.38 19.36
N ASP A 380 21.54 1.35 20.05
CA ASP A 380 21.78 1.21 21.50
C ASP A 380 20.48 0.93 22.26
N GLY A 381 20.57 0.17 23.34
CA GLY A 381 19.41 -0.25 24.14
C GLY A 381 18.59 0.90 24.72
N ILE A 382 19.15 2.10 24.84
CA ILE A 382 18.44 3.32 25.24
C ILE A 382 17.46 3.73 24.13
N ILE A 383 17.92 3.73 22.88
CA ILE A 383 17.10 4.05 21.70
C ILE A 383 15.96 3.03 21.60
N VAL A 384 16.27 1.73 21.68
CA VAL A 384 15.25 0.66 21.63
C VAL A 384 14.19 0.86 22.71
N ARG A 385 14.61 1.23 23.94
CA ARG A 385 13.67 1.49 25.03
C ARG A 385 12.73 2.66 24.75
N TYR A 386 13.22 3.71 24.08
CA TYR A 386 12.39 4.87 23.72
C TYR A 386 11.48 4.61 22.53
N LEU A 387 11.81 3.62 21.70
CA LEU A 387 11.03 3.20 20.54
C LEU A 387 10.04 2.06 20.83
N ARG A 388 10.03 1.52 22.06
CA ARG A 388 9.26 0.30 22.41
C ARG A 388 7.77 0.41 22.20
N ASP A 389 7.20 1.58 22.49
CA ASP A 389 5.75 1.81 22.43
C ASP A 389 5.29 2.28 21.04
N SER A 390 6.13 2.08 20.03
CA SER A 390 5.84 2.45 18.65
C SER A 390 5.02 1.38 17.94
N ASP A 391 3.95 1.81 17.28
CA ASP A 391 3.11 0.98 16.41
C ASP A 391 3.68 0.92 15.00
N PHE A 392 4.27 2.03 14.55
CA PHE A 392 4.93 2.22 13.26
C PHE A 392 6.21 3.02 13.44
N PHE A 393 6.99 3.11 12.37
CA PHE A 393 8.23 3.87 12.35
C PHE A 393 8.30 4.74 11.11
N ALA A 394 8.91 5.92 11.22
CA ALA A 394 9.29 6.72 10.07
C ALA A 394 10.80 6.70 9.91
N THR A 395 11.29 6.29 8.74
CA THR A 395 12.63 6.62 8.29
C THR A 395 12.59 8.00 7.65
N ILE A 396 13.27 8.97 8.24
CA ILE A 396 13.32 10.35 7.73
C ILE A 396 14.69 10.67 7.16
N VAL A 397 14.71 11.51 6.14
CA VAL A 397 15.94 12.10 5.59
C VAL A 397 15.73 13.59 5.30
N ALA A 398 16.80 14.36 5.48
CA ALA A 398 16.83 15.79 5.17
C ALA A 398 18.15 16.16 4.50
N SER A 399 18.14 17.12 3.59
CA SER A 399 19.33 17.60 2.87
C SER A 399 19.22 19.09 2.57
N VAL A 400 20.34 19.78 2.61
CA VAL A 400 20.45 21.19 2.17
C VAL A 400 20.62 21.34 0.65
N GLY A 401 20.80 20.23 -0.07
CA GLY A 401 21.07 20.21 -1.51
C GLY A 401 22.56 20.23 -1.86
N ALA A 402 22.88 19.78 -3.06
CA ALA A 402 24.26 19.61 -3.53
C ALA A 402 24.97 20.97 -3.73
N GLU A 403 24.24 22.01 -4.10
CA GLU A 403 24.83 23.33 -4.38
C GLU A 403 25.40 23.98 -3.11
N LEU A 404 24.69 23.87 -1.98
CA LEU A 404 25.19 24.38 -0.70
C LEU A 404 26.42 23.57 -0.23
N ASP A 405 26.43 22.27 -0.41
CA ASP A 405 27.55 21.40 -0.06
C ASP A 405 28.80 21.75 -0.89
N LYS A 406 28.62 22.03 -2.17
CA LYS A 406 29.65 22.52 -3.08
C LYS A 406 30.19 23.88 -2.62
N TRP A 407 29.31 24.84 -2.32
CA TRP A 407 29.68 26.16 -1.83
C TRP A 407 30.50 26.06 -0.51
N ILE A 408 30.11 25.21 0.44
CA ILE A 408 30.88 24.96 1.67
C ILE A 408 32.29 24.44 1.32
N THR A 409 32.39 23.53 0.36
CA THR A 409 33.67 22.97 -0.10
C THR A 409 34.55 24.03 -0.75
N GLU A 410 33.96 24.94 -1.55
CA GLU A 410 34.68 26.06 -2.16
C GLU A 410 35.21 27.04 -1.11
N LYS A 411 34.41 27.39 -0.09
CA LYS A 411 34.84 28.21 1.05
C LYS A 411 36.01 27.55 1.80
N ARG A 412 35.95 26.25 1.99
CA ARG A 412 37.03 25.48 2.63
C ARG A 412 38.32 25.47 1.80
N SER A 413 38.23 25.45 0.48
CA SER A 413 39.36 25.46 -0.45
C SER A 413 39.92 26.86 -0.71
N GLY A 414 39.16 27.92 -0.44
CA GLY A 414 39.52 29.31 -0.66
C GLY A 414 40.56 29.88 0.32
N GLY A 415 40.95 29.12 1.35
CA GLY A 415 42.03 29.48 2.29
C GLY A 415 41.61 30.39 3.46
N ASP A 416 40.40 30.95 3.45
CA ASP A 416 39.85 31.68 4.60
C ASP A 416 39.24 30.67 5.61
N VAL A 417 39.95 30.43 6.67
CA VAL A 417 39.57 29.47 7.73
C VAL A 417 38.26 29.90 8.42
N MET A 418 38.04 31.20 8.57
CA MET A 418 36.85 31.75 9.21
C MET A 418 35.63 31.56 8.30
N GLU A 419 35.72 31.88 7.00
CA GLU A 419 34.65 31.59 6.05
C GLU A 419 34.29 30.11 6.03
N ALA A 420 35.28 29.25 5.95
CA ALA A 420 35.08 27.79 5.95
C ALA A 420 34.37 27.30 7.23
N PHE A 421 34.74 27.82 8.38
CA PHE A 421 34.16 27.43 9.66
C PHE A 421 32.70 27.90 9.80
N VAL A 422 32.43 29.18 9.43
CA VAL A 422 31.06 29.72 9.44
C VAL A 422 30.18 29.01 8.41
N ALA A 423 30.68 28.74 7.20
CA ALA A 423 29.94 28.02 6.17
C ALA A 423 29.57 26.60 6.61
N ASP A 424 30.49 25.89 7.28
CA ASP A 424 30.23 24.56 7.83
C ASP A 424 29.17 24.58 8.93
N ALA A 425 29.23 25.55 9.85
CA ALA A 425 28.25 25.77 10.92
C ALA A 425 26.86 26.11 10.33
N LEU A 426 26.81 27.00 9.34
CA LEU A 426 25.57 27.34 8.63
C LEU A 426 24.90 26.12 8.00
N GLY A 427 25.66 25.29 7.29
CA GLY A 427 25.12 24.08 6.68
C GLY A 427 24.53 23.12 7.73
N SER A 428 25.17 23.00 8.90
CA SER A 428 24.67 22.19 10.01
C SER A 428 23.39 22.76 10.63
N THR A 429 23.33 24.09 10.86
CA THR A 429 22.15 24.76 11.41
C THR A 429 20.97 24.68 10.45
N ILE A 430 21.21 24.88 9.14
CA ILE A 430 20.14 24.82 8.13
C ILE A 430 19.55 23.40 8.04
N VAL A 431 20.38 22.35 8.02
CA VAL A 431 19.85 20.98 7.93
C VAL A 431 19.05 20.59 9.18
N GLU A 432 19.45 21.03 10.38
CA GLU A 432 18.67 20.81 11.61
C GLU A 432 17.32 21.57 11.58
N ALA A 433 17.31 22.79 11.01
CA ALA A 433 16.04 23.53 10.80
C ALA A 433 15.11 22.77 9.82
N ILE A 434 15.63 22.19 8.75
CA ILE A 434 14.85 21.33 7.82
C ILE A 434 14.28 20.12 8.56
N VAL A 435 15.07 19.45 9.40
CA VAL A 435 14.61 18.31 10.22
C VAL A 435 13.51 18.74 11.18
N SER A 436 13.68 19.86 11.88
CA SER A 436 12.68 20.38 12.81
C SER A 436 11.37 20.70 12.12
N TRP A 437 11.42 21.38 10.97
CA TRP A 437 10.28 21.67 10.13
C TRP A 437 9.56 20.39 9.69
N GLY A 438 10.31 19.43 9.12
CA GLY A 438 9.75 18.18 8.62
C GLY A 438 9.12 17.32 9.71
N LEU A 439 9.77 17.24 10.89
CA LEU A 439 9.22 16.53 12.05
C LEU A 439 7.93 17.18 12.59
N SER A 440 7.83 18.52 12.51
CA SER A 440 6.60 19.23 12.91
C SER A 440 5.44 18.88 11.98
N ARG A 441 5.69 18.82 10.67
CA ARG A 441 4.68 18.42 9.67
C ARG A 441 4.28 16.95 9.84
N LEU A 442 5.26 16.06 10.03
CA LEU A 442 5.00 14.64 10.30
C LEU A 442 4.17 14.47 11.58
N ALA A 443 4.50 15.22 12.66
CA ALA A 443 3.74 15.19 13.90
C ALA A 443 2.29 15.63 13.69
N ALA A 444 2.06 16.76 12.99
CA ALA A 444 0.71 17.25 12.70
C ALA A 444 -0.11 16.28 11.83
N LYS A 445 0.55 15.55 10.92
CA LYS A 445 -0.09 14.52 10.11
C LYS A 445 -0.48 13.30 10.96
N MET A 446 0.41 12.86 11.86
CA MET A 446 0.15 11.74 12.76
C MET A 446 -0.90 12.06 13.82
N GLU A 447 -0.94 13.31 14.32
CA GLU A 447 -1.93 13.76 15.29
C GLU A 447 -3.38 13.66 14.77
N LYS A 448 -3.60 13.91 13.47
CA LYS A 448 -4.92 13.69 12.83
C LYS A 448 -5.37 12.23 12.90
N LEU A 449 -4.45 11.31 13.10
CA LEU A 449 -4.65 9.88 13.22
C LEU A 449 -4.58 9.41 14.69
N GLU A 450 -4.58 10.34 15.65
CA GLU A 450 -4.43 10.09 17.09
C GLU A 450 -3.10 9.43 17.47
N TYR A 451 -2.04 9.63 16.65
CA TYR A 451 -0.69 9.15 16.89
C TYR A 451 0.25 10.28 17.30
N LYS A 452 1.26 9.93 18.07
CA LYS A 452 2.37 10.81 18.45
C LYS A 452 3.66 10.31 17.84
N ILE A 453 4.67 11.17 17.75
CA ILE A 453 6.00 10.81 17.29
C ILE A 453 7.03 10.93 18.42
N SER A 454 8.04 10.06 18.38
CA SER A 454 9.19 10.11 19.28
C SER A 454 10.19 11.20 18.87
N ASN A 455 11.30 11.30 19.58
CA ASN A 455 12.50 11.96 19.07
C ASN A 455 13.05 11.18 17.86
N SER A 456 13.86 11.86 17.06
CA SER A 456 14.63 11.24 15.98
C SER A 456 15.93 10.63 16.48
N TYR A 457 16.30 9.45 16.00
CA TYR A 457 17.52 8.72 16.36
C TYR A 457 18.27 8.32 15.09
N SER A 458 19.55 8.64 15.00
CA SER A 458 20.36 8.49 13.79
C SER A 458 21.46 7.43 13.95
N PRO A 459 21.72 6.61 12.91
CA PRO A 459 22.96 5.84 12.84
C PRO A 459 24.18 6.77 12.99
N GLY A 460 25.21 6.32 13.70
CA GLY A 460 26.38 7.13 14.06
C GLY A 460 26.26 7.88 15.39
N TYR A 461 25.06 7.96 16.00
CA TYR A 461 24.83 8.62 17.28
C TYR A 461 24.42 7.61 18.37
N CYS A 462 24.67 7.98 19.63
CA CYS A 462 24.25 7.22 20.82
C CYS A 462 24.64 5.73 20.78
N GLY A 463 25.77 5.38 20.15
CA GLY A 463 26.24 3.99 20.05
C GLY A 463 25.60 3.17 18.94
N TRP A 464 24.78 3.74 18.09
CA TRP A 464 24.28 3.09 16.89
C TRP A 464 25.33 3.13 15.78
N ASP A 465 25.67 1.96 15.21
CA ASP A 465 26.70 1.86 14.18
C ASP A 465 26.29 2.61 12.90
N VAL A 466 27.20 3.45 12.40
CA VAL A 466 27.00 4.20 11.15
C VAL A 466 26.91 3.28 9.93
N ALA A 467 27.50 2.09 9.96
CA ALA A 467 27.41 1.11 8.88
C ALA A 467 25.98 0.66 8.59
N GLU A 468 25.07 0.76 9.58
CA GLU A 468 23.66 0.45 9.39
C GLU A 468 22.92 1.49 8.50
N GLN A 469 23.57 2.59 8.14
CA GLN A 469 23.04 3.52 7.12
C GLN A 469 22.75 2.83 5.78
N ARG A 470 23.54 1.82 5.38
CA ARG A 470 23.26 1.06 4.15
C ARG A 470 21.92 0.34 4.24
N LEU A 471 21.67 -0.30 5.38
CA LEU A 471 20.40 -0.98 5.64
C LEU A 471 19.25 0.04 5.71
N PHE A 472 19.49 1.19 6.33
CA PHE A 472 18.51 2.27 6.43
C PHE A 472 18.09 2.80 5.04
N PHE A 473 19.07 3.15 4.19
CA PHE A 473 18.79 3.67 2.84
C PHE A 473 18.19 2.62 1.90
N SER A 474 18.41 1.32 2.14
CA SER A 474 17.75 0.28 1.36
C SER A 474 16.22 0.21 1.57
N LEU A 475 15.71 0.89 2.61
CA LEU A 475 14.28 1.06 2.85
C LEU A 475 13.68 2.26 2.07
N LEU A 476 14.50 3.11 1.47
CA LEU A 476 14.10 4.33 0.76
C LEU A 476 14.28 4.18 -0.75
N PRO A 477 13.59 4.96 -1.57
CA PRO A 477 13.87 5.04 -3.01
C PRO A 477 15.32 5.46 -3.29
N ASP A 478 15.84 5.06 -4.45
CA ASP A 478 17.18 5.49 -4.85
C ASP A 478 17.27 7.02 -4.94
N LYS A 479 18.37 7.58 -4.43
CA LYS A 479 18.63 9.03 -4.38
C LYS A 479 17.51 9.86 -3.75
N PHE A 480 16.78 9.25 -2.80
CA PHE A 480 15.68 9.93 -2.11
C PHE A 480 16.14 11.23 -1.45
N CYS A 481 15.40 12.33 -1.65
CA CYS A 481 15.80 13.70 -1.30
C CYS A 481 17.18 14.12 -1.87
N GLY A 482 17.61 13.51 -2.98
CA GLY A 482 18.91 13.78 -3.61
C GLY A 482 20.12 13.22 -2.84
N ILE A 483 19.89 12.31 -1.87
CA ILE A 483 20.97 11.77 -1.03
C ILE A 483 21.46 10.44 -1.59
N SER A 484 22.77 10.27 -1.64
CA SER A 484 23.45 9.00 -1.91
C SER A 484 24.44 8.67 -0.80
N LEU A 485 24.85 7.39 -0.69
CA LEU A 485 25.87 6.95 0.27
C LEU A 485 27.18 6.63 -0.44
N THR A 486 28.28 7.02 0.20
CA THR A 486 29.63 6.53 -0.16
C THR A 486 29.84 5.10 0.34
N ASP A 487 30.94 4.47 -0.08
CA ASP A 487 31.35 3.15 0.43
C ASP A 487 31.61 3.15 1.95
N SER A 488 31.97 4.28 2.53
CA SER A 488 32.15 4.46 3.98
C SER A 488 30.85 4.83 4.72
N CYS A 489 29.70 4.76 4.06
CA CYS A 489 28.39 5.13 4.61
C CYS A 489 28.22 6.62 4.94
N LEU A 490 29.01 7.51 4.33
CA LEU A 490 28.78 8.96 4.40
C LEU A 490 27.68 9.36 3.43
N MET A 491 26.79 10.23 3.86
CA MET A 491 25.77 10.85 2.99
C MET A 491 26.39 11.94 2.12
N LEU A 492 25.96 11.98 0.87
CA LEU A 492 26.24 13.05 -0.08
C LEU A 492 24.89 13.61 -0.58
N PRO A 493 24.62 14.92 -0.42
CA PRO A 493 25.45 15.98 0.20
C PRO A 493 25.84 15.69 1.65
N ILE A 494 27.00 16.23 2.10
CA ILE A 494 27.53 15.97 3.47
C ILE A 494 26.57 16.56 4.52
N LYS A 495 25.98 17.72 4.25
CA LYS A 495 24.99 18.34 5.14
C LYS A 495 23.61 17.73 4.91
N SER A 496 23.51 16.46 5.31
CA SER A 496 22.29 15.65 5.30
C SER A 496 22.10 14.95 6.65
N VAL A 497 20.84 14.63 6.95
CA VAL A 497 20.45 13.89 8.15
C VAL A 497 19.62 12.70 7.74
N SER A 498 19.83 11.56 8.37
CA SER A 498 18.95 10.39 8.34
C SER A 498 18.61 10.00 9.77
N ALA A 499 17.33 9.71 10.06
CA ALA A 499 16.95 9.30 11.40
C ALA A 499 15.70 8.40 11.40
N LEU A 500 15.59 7.61 12.45
CA LEU A 500 14.43 6.79 12.77
C LEU A 500 13.58 7.50 13.82
N VAL A 501 12.26 7.52 13.58
CA VAL A 501 11.25 8.09 14.47
C VAL A 501 10.21 7.03 14.76
N GLY A 502 9.90 6.80 16.02
CA GLY A 502 8.81 5.92 16.44
C GLY A 502 7.47 6.66 16.40
N ILE A 503 6.42 5.97 16.00
CA ILE A 503 5.05 6.48 15.88
C ILE A 503 4.11 5.54 16.64
N GLY A 504 3.33 6.08 17.56
CA GLY A 504 2.40 5.27 18.35
C GLY A 504 1.49 6.14 19.24
N LYS A 505 0.38 5.58 19.72
CA LYS A 505 -0.55 6.27 20.61
C LYS A 505 0.07 6.64 21.94
N ASN A 506 0.96 5.79 22.45
CA ASN A 506 1.63 5.93 23.75
C ASN A 506 3.07 6.43 23.64
N VAL A 507 3.49 6.83 22.44
CA VAL A 507 4.83 7.38 22.21
C VAL A 507 4.92 8.79 22.75
N GLU A 508 6.06 9.14 23.37
CA GLU A 508 6.35 10.45 23.92
C GLU A 508 7.74 10.93 23.49
N LYS A 509 7.87 12.24 23.27
CA LYS A 509 9.19 12.86 23.16
C LYS A 509 9.83 12.88 24.55
N LYS A 510 10.99 12.27 24.69
CA LYS A 510 11.73 12.18 25.95
C LYS A 510 13.03 12.98 25.85
N PRO A 511 13.48 13.61 26.94
CA PRO A 511 14.80 14.26 26.95
C PRO A 511 15.87 13.25 26.48
N TYR A 512 16.81 13.71 25.66
CA TYR A 512 17.95 12.89 25.28
C TYR A 512 18.64 12.36 26.53
N GLY A 513 18.89 11.05 26.59
CA GLY A 513 19.55 10.41 27.70
C GLY A 513 21.06 10.72 27.79
N CYS A 514 21.44 12.00 27.61
CA CYS A 514 22.84 12.44 27.60
C CYS A 514 23.56 12.13 28.92
N ALA A 515 22.84 12.09 30.04
CA ALA A 515 23.40 11.73 31.35
C ALA A 515 23.85 10.26 31.42
N ILE A 516 23.24 9.36 30.66
CA ILE A 516 23.53 7.92 30.64
C ILE A 516 24.20 7.46 29.34
N CYS A 517 24.40 8.36 28.38
CA CYS A 517 25.08 8.09 27.12
C CYS A 517 26.58 7.87 27.36
N ARG A 518 27.18 6.82 26.81
CA ARG A 518 28.58 6.45 26.99
C ARG A 518 29.56 7.30 26.19
N LYS A 519 29.12 8.07 25.21
CA LYS A 519 29.98 8.91 24.37
C LYS A 519 30.42 10.14 25.15
N LYS A 520 31.71 10.20 25.52
CA LYS A 520 32.30 11.26 26.37
C LYS A 520 32.47 12.60 25.64
N ASP A 521 32.78 12.55 24.34
CA ASP A 521 33.12 13.71 23.50
C ASP A 521 31.99 14.07 22.54
N CYS A 522 30.74 14.16 23.04
CA CYS A 522 29.60 14.61 22.26
C CYS A 522 29.37 16.11 22.55
N PHE A 523 29.28 16.91 21.49
CA PHE A 523 29.04 18.35 21.63
C PHE A 523 27.70 18.66 22.30
N LYS A 524 26.64 17.89 22.03
CA LYS A 524 25.33 18.00 22.71
C LYS A 524 25.37 17.66 24.21
N ARG A 525 26.40 16.97 24.70
CA ARG A 525 26.54 16.61 26.13
C ARG A 525 26.95 17.79 27.00
N LYS A 526 27.56 18.84 26.44
CA LYS A 526 27.95 20.04 27.18
C LYS A 526 26.71 20.82 27.69
N GLU A 527 25.56 20.67 27.05
CA GLU A 527 24.29 21.32 27.43
C GLU A 527 23.75 20.82 28.78
N VAL A 528 24.00 19.58 29.18
CA VAL A 528 23.45 18.99 30.41
C VAL A 528 24.25 19.40 31.68
N ARG A 529 25.46 19.86 31.52
CA ARG A 529 26.32 20.25 32.67
C ARG A 529 25.94 21.61 33.28
N HIS A 530 25.15 22.42 32.60
CA HIS A 530 24.72 23.75 33.10
C HIS A 530 23.29 23.75 33.67
N LEU A 531 22.57 22.62 33.65
CA LEU A 531 21.22 22.47 34.18
C LEU A 531 21.18 21.58 35.45
N ALA A 532 22.30 21.15 35.98
CA ALA A 532 22.48 20.47 37.25
C ALA A 532 23.33 21.38 38.16
#